data_574eeda1809b607a235c4e531d320b67
#
_entry.id   574eeda1809b607a235c4e531d320b67
#
_cell.length_a   1.000
_cell.length_b   1.000
_cell.length_c   1.000
_cell.angle_alpha   90.00
_cell.angle_beta   90.00
_cell.angle_gamma   90.00
#
_symmetry.space_group_name_H-M   'P 1'
#
loop_
_entity.id
_entity.type
_entity.pdbx_description
1 polymer ?
#
loop_
_entity_poly.entity_id
_entity_poly.type
_entity_poly.pdbx_seq_one_letter_code
_entity_poly.pdbx_strand_id
1 'polypeptide(L)'
;MKIHRIETFANEFVGFVRVTTEDGAQGWGQVSTYNADITVQVLHRQVAPWSLGQSAMDIDTLMDRVGEKEHKFPSSYLYRAMCGLDTALWDLRGRREGKRVAELLGGTARPLRAYASSMKRDITPTDEAKRLVALRDQWGFDAFKFRVGSECGHDVDEWPGRTEEIVPAIRRALGGGVELMVDANSCYSPKRAIEVGRMLQDNAVCHFEEPCPYWELEQTREVREALDLDVTGGEQDCYLPMWKHMIAMHAVDIVQPDVCYVGGMARSMRVAKMAHAAGLPCTPHSANLSMVTLFTMHLLCAVPNPGKYLELSIEGPDYYPWQEGLFVESPYQVVDGKVRLPDAPGWGVEISPAWLERARHQVSERP
;
A
#
# COMPACT_ATOMS: atom_id res chain seq x y z
N MET A 1 -25.65 14.75 7.22
CA MET A 1 -24.45 15.47 6.76
C MET A 1 -24.17 15.01 5.33
N LYS A 2 -24.28 15.92 4.38
CA LYS A 2 -24.13 15.62 2.94
C LYS A 2 -22.84 16.22 2.43
N ILE A 3 -22.22 15.54 1.46
CA ILE A 3 -21.05 16.05 0.75
C ILE A 3 -21.47 17.23 -0.11
N HIS A 4 -20.91 18.41 0.14
CA HIS A 4 -21.15 19.63 -0.59
C HIS A 4 -20.09 19.88 -1.66
N ARG A 5 -18.81 19.62 -1.32
CA ARG A 5 -17.67 19.99 -2.15
C ARG A 5 -16.57 18.94 -2.07
N ILE A 6 -15.96 18.66 -3.20
CA ILE A 6 -14.79 17.79 -3.34
C ILE A 6 -13.73 18.58 -4.09
N GLU A 7 -12.57 18.73 -3.47
CA GLU A 7 -11.42 19.46 -4.01
C GLU A 7 -10.22 18.51 -4.13
N THR A 8 -9.44 18.71 -5.15
CA THR A 8 -8.16 18.01 -5.32
C THR A 8 -7.03 18.99 -5.48
N PHE A 9 -5.88 18.63 -4.92
CA PHE A 9 -4.61 19.33 -5.02
C PHE A 9 -3.61 18.31 -5.51
N ALA A 10 -3.15 18.42 -6.77
CA ALA A 10 -2.37 17.36 -7.40
C ALA A 10 -1.18 17.85 -8.22
N ASN A 11 -0.16 17.02 -8.27
CA ASN A 11 0.86 16.98 -9.31
C ASN A 11 0.85 15.57 -9.95
N GLU A 12 1.84 15.22 -10.74
CA GLU A 12 1.93 13.91 -11.37
C GLU A 12 2.12 12.75 -10.37
N PHE A 13 2.67 13.02 -9.18
CA PHE A 13 2.99 11.98 -8.18
C PHE A 13 1.96 11.85 -7.08
N VAL A 14 1.43 12.96 -6.57
CA VAL A 14 0.53 12.99 -5.41
C VAL A 14 -0.71 13.81 -5.71
N GLY A 15 -1.86 13.31 -5.28
CA GLY A 15 -3.14 14.03 -5.35
C GLY A 15 -3.89 13.95 -4.02
N PHE A 16 -3.81 15.01 -3.21
CA PHE A 16 -4.63 15.13 -2.01
C PHE A 16 -6.07 15.49 -2.35
N VAL A 17 -6.99 14.95 -1.58
CA VAL A 17 -8.43 15.17 -1.72
C VAL A 17 -8.97 15.80 -0.45
N ARG A 18 -9.69 16.90 -0.58
CA ARG A 18 -10.44 17.52 0.52
C ARG A 18 -11.92 17.40 0.27
N VAL A 19 -12.64 16.81 1.20
CA VAL A 19 -14.10 16.77 1.19
C VAL A 19 -14.62 17.79 2.19
N THR A 20 -15.61 18.60 1.79
CA THR A 20 -16.33 19.54 2.67
C THR A 20 -17.81 19.19 2.64
N THR A 21 -18.44 19.13 3.80
CA THR A 21 -19.87 18.86 3.96
C THR A 21 -20.68 20.16 4.07
N GLU A 22 -22.03 20.07 3.95
CA GLU A 22 -22.95 21.21 4.02
C GLU A 22 -22.84 22.00 5.35
N ASP A 23 -22.41 21.37 6.44
CA ASP A 23 -22.18 22.00 7.75
C ASP A 23 -20.73 22.49 7.94
N GLY A 24 -19.92 22.46 6.87
CA GLY A 24 -18.55 22.98 6.85
C GLY A 24 -17.49 22.06 7.40
N ALA A 25 -17.82 20.83 7.84
CA ALA A 25 -16.83 19.88 8.29
C ALA A 25 -15.96 19.39 7.11
N GLN A 26 -14.67 19.18 7.38
CA GLN A 26 -13.68 18.81 6.36
C GLN A 26 -12.92 17.57 6.75
N GLY A 27 -12.53 16.80 5.72
CA GLY A 27 -11.61 15.69 5.85
C GLY A 27 -10.68 15.60 4.65
N TRP A 28 -9.50 15.01 4.87
CA TRP A 28 -8.44 14.87 3.90
C TRP A 28 -8.15 13.42 3.58
N GLY A 29 -7.90 13.16 2.30
CA GLY A 29 -7.48 11.86 1.79
C GLY A 29 -6.49 12.04 0.66
N GLN A 30 -6.16 10.92 0.01
CA GLN A 30 -5.22 10.90 -1.11
C GLN A 30 -5.65 9.86 -2.13
N VAL A 31 -5.59 10.21 -3.41
CA VAL A 31 -5.64 9.22 -4.51
C VAL A 31 -4.31 8.45 -4.58
N SER A 32 -4.26 7.36 -5.36
CA SER A 32 -3.01 6.64 -5.58
C SER A 32 -1.91 7.57 -6.08
N THR A 33 -0.68 7.31 -5.63
CA THR A 33 0.52 7.94 -6.18
C THR A 33 0.79 7.53 -7.63
N TYR A 34 1.60 8.31 -8.33
CA TYR A 34 1.90 8.20 -9.76
C TYR A 34 0.68 8.36 -10.68
N ASN A 35 0.82 9.15 -11.72
CA ASN A 35 -0.29 9.57 -12.57
C ASN A 35 -1.47 10.13 -11.74
N ALA A 36 -1.15 10.77 -10.62
CA ALA A 36 -2.17 11.30 -9.71
C ALA A 36 -2.96 12.43 -10.36
N ASP A 37 -2.36 13.20 -11.26
CA ASP A 37 -3.01 14.20 -12.10
C ASP A 37 -4.07 13.59 -13.02
N ILE A 38 -3.86 12.39 -13.57
CA ILE A 38 -4.86 11.62 -14.33
C ILE A 38 -5.94 11.09 -13.39
N THR A 39 -5.52 10.53 -12.25
CA THR A 39 -6.44 9.93 -11.27
C THR A 39 -7.43 10.95 -10.70
N VAL A 40 -7.00 12.20 -10.44
CA VAL A 40 -7.91 13.24 -9.96
C VAL A 40 -8.91 13.68 -11.05
N GLN A 41 -8.56 13.59 -12.35
CA GLN A 41 -9.55 13.82 -13.43
C GLN A 41 -10.64 12.73 -13.39
N VAL A 42 -10.26 11.47 -13.16
CA VAL A 42 -11.22 10.37 -12.99
C VAL A 42 -12.09 10.63 -11.75
N LEU A 43 -11.51 11.11 -10.64
CA LEU A 43 -12.27 11.47 -9.44
C LEU A 43 -13.35 12.52 -9.77
N HIS A 44 -13.00 13.63 -10.42
CA HIS A 44 -13.94 14.69 -10.75
C HIS A 44 -14.98 14.29 -11.79
N ARG A 45 -14.65 13.37 -12.72
CA ARG A 45 -15.53 12.96 -13.83
C ARG A 45 -16.42 11.75 -13.51
N GLN A 46 -15.92 10.80 -12.71
CA GLN A 46 -16.59 9.52 -12.47
C GLN A 46 -17.02 9.31 -11.01
N VAL A 47 -16.32 9.90 -10.03
CA VAL A 47 -16.61 9.69 -8.60
C VAL A 47 -17.47 10.84 -8.04
N ALA A 48 -17.06 12.08 -8.25
CA ALA A 48 -17.73 13.25 -7.68
C ALA A 48 -19.21 13.39 -8.08
N PRO A 49 -19.63 13.14 -9.35
CA PRO A 49 -21.04 13.26 -9.74
C PRO A 49 -21.99 12.35 -8.96
N TRP A 50 -21.52 11.19 -8.54
CA TRP A 50 -22.32 10.22 -7.78
C TRP A 50 -22.23 10.41 -6.27
N SER A 51 -21.31 11.24 -5.82
CA SER A 51 -20.96 11.44 -4.40
C SER A 51 -21.52 12.75 -3.85
N LEU A 52 -21.54 13.82 -4.63
CA LEU A 52 -22.08 15.11 -4.22
C LEU A 52 -23.54 14.98 -3.79
N GLY A 53 -23.88 15.55 -2.63
CA GLY A 53 -25.21 15.48 -2.02
C GLY A 53 -25.54 14.14 -1.32
N GLN A 54 -24.64 13.16 -1.36
CA GLN A 54 -24.80 11.90 -0.61
C GLN A 54 -24.33 12.06 0.84
N SER A 55 -24.71 11.07 1.68
CA SER A 55 -24.24 11.02 3.08
C SER A 55 -22.72 10.83 3.16
N ALA A 56 -22.06 11.70 3.92
CA ALA A 56 -20.63 11.56 4.21
C ALA A 56 -20.33 10.49 5.29
N MET A 57 -21.36 9.94 5.94
CA MET A 57 -21.21 9.00 7.06
C MET A 57 -21.41 7.54 6.66
N ASP A 58 -22.07 7.28 5.55
CA ASP A 58 -22.32 5.94 5.02
C ASP A 58 -21.33 5.63 3.89
N ILE A 59 -20.06 5.45 4.30
CA ILE A 59 -18.92 5.35 3.36
C ILE A 59 -19.02 4.08 2.52
N ASP A 60 -19.30 2.93 3.13
CA ASP A 60 -19.40 1.65 2.42
C ASP A 60 -20.45 1.68 1.31
N THR A 61 -21.68 2.13 1.64
CA THR A 61 -22.77 2.23 0.67
C THR A 61 -22.44 3.23 -0.44
N LEU A 62 -21.77 4.34 -0.10
CA LEU A 62 -21.37 5.32 -1.10
C LEU A 62 -20.34 4.75 -2.08
N MET A 63 -19.32 4.03 -1.58
CA MET A 63 -18.31 3.39 -2.44
C MET A 63 -18.92 2.34 -3.35
N ASP A 64 -19.84 1.52 -2.85
CA ASP A 64 -20.59 0.55 -3.66
C ASP A 64 -21.41 1.25 -4.75
N ARG A 65 -22.13 2.31 -4.39
CA ARG A 65 -22.90 3.12 -5.34
C ARG A 65 -22.06 3.69 -6.47
N VAL A 66 -20.87 4.24 -6.17
CA VAL A 66 -19.95 4.75 -7.21
C VAL A 66 -19.52 3.63 -8.15
N GLY A 67 -19.09 2.49 -7.61
CA GLY A 67 -18.71 1.33 -8.41
C GLY A 67 -19.83 0.80 -9.28
N GLU A 68 -21.07 0.73 -8.76
CA GLU A 68 -22.26 0.31 -9.51
C GLU A 68 -22.63 1.28 -10.63
N LYS A 69 -22.54 2.59 -10.39
CA LYS A 69 -22.82 3.62 -11.40
C LYS A 69 -21.81 3.61 -12.53
N GLU A 70 -20.56 3.35 -12.21
CA GLU A 70 -19.44 3.28 -13.16
C GLU A 70 -19.17 1.85 -13.69
N HIS A 71 -20.09 0.91 -13.52
CA HIS A 71 -19.90 -0.52 -13.86
C HIS A 71 -19.50 -0.78 -15.33
N LYS A 72 -19.78 0.15 -16.24
CA LYS A 72 -19.38 0.07 -17.65
C LYS A 72 -17.94 0.51 -17.92
N PHE A 73 -17.31 1.18 -16.95
CA PHE A 73 -15.97 1.71 -17.05
C PHE A 73 -15.09 1.28 -15.86
N PRO A 74 -15.12 -0.02 -15.48
CA PRO A 74 -14.28 -0.49 -14.39
C PRO A 74 -12.82 -0.36 -14.82
N SER A 75 -12.02 0.24 -13.97
CA SER A 75 -10.59 0.40 -14.25
C SER A 75 -9.81 0.59 -12.96
N SER A 76 -8.52 0.35 -12.99
CA SER A 76 -7.64 0.65 -11.86
C SER A 76 -7.71 2.14 -11.48
N TYR A 77 -7.81 3.03 -12.44
CA TYR A 77 -7.95 4.47 -12.19
C TYR A 77 -9.25 4.84 -11.45
N LEU A 78 -10.35 4.15 -11.73
CA LEU A 78 -11.59 4.38 -10.98
C LEU A 78 -11.41 4.07 -9.49
N TYR A 79 -10.84 2.91 -9.16
CA TYR A 79 -10.63 2.53 -7.76
C TYR A 79 -9.59 3.40 -7.08
N ARG A 80 -8.50 3.75 -7.76
CA ARG A 80 -7.49 4.70 -7.27
C ARG A 80 -8.09 6.08 -6.98
N ALA A 81 -9.05 6.53 -7.78
CA ALA A 81 -9.81 7.77 -7.55
C ALA A 81 -10.80 7.64 -6.39
N MET A 82 -11.52 6.50 -6.30
CA MET A 82 -12.43 6.21 -5.19
C MET A 82 -11.70 6.24 -3.84
N CYS A 83 -10.45 5.76 -3.78
CA CYS A 83 -9.62 5.85 -2.58
C CYS A 83 -9.51 7.27 -2.04
N GLY A 84 -9.33 8.26 -2.91
CA GLY A 84 -9.24 9.66 -2.49
C GLY A 84 -10.49 10.14 -1.75
N LEU A 85 -11.67 9.78 -2.22
CA LEU A 85 -12.94 10.10 -1.56
C LEU A 85 -13.12 9.29 -0.27
N ASP A 86 -12.94 7.97 -0.33
CA ASP A 86 -13.09 7.07 0.82
C ASP A 86 -12.22 7.54 2.00
N THR A 87 -10.94 7.76 1.74
CA THR A 87 -9.97 8.15 2.78
C THR A 87 -10.25 9.55 3.34
N ALA A 88 -10.74 10.49 2.51
CA ALA A 88 -11.17 11.81 2.99
C ALA A 88 -12.40 11.72 3.90
N LEU A 89 -13.33 10.84 3.62
CA LEU A 89 -14.52 10.63 4.45
C LEU A 89 -14.17 9.95 5.78
N TRP A 90 -13.22 9.02 5.81
CA TRP A 90 -12.74 8.43 7.06
C TRP A 90 -12.04 9.46 7.95
N ASP A 91 -11.22 10.35 7.39
CA ASP A 91 -10.62 11.47 8.13
C ASP A 91 -11.69 12.40 8.73
N LEU A 92 -12.65 12.82 7.90
CA LEU A 92 -13.76 13.69 8.31
C LEU A 92 -14.51 13.05 9.49
N ARG A 93 -14.85 11.78 9.39
CA ARG A 93 -15.52 11.04 10.45
C ARG A 93 -14.67 10.95 11.72
N GLY A 94 -13.37 10.66 11.57
CA GLY A 94 -12.43 10.58 12.70
C GLY A 94 -12.30 11.91 13.44
N ARG A 95 -12.12 13.01 12.72
CA ARG A 95 -12.05 14.36 13.28
C ARG A 95 -13.34 14.72 14.03
N ARG A 96 -14.48 14.38 13.46
CA ARG A 96 -15.80 14.68 14.06
C ARG A 96 -16.04 13.85 15.33
N GLU A 97 -15.67 12.58 15.36
CA GLU A 97 -15.87 11.70 16.52
C GLU A 97 -14.73 11.79 17.55
N GLY A 98 -13.68 12.58 17.27
CA GLY A 98 -12.50 12.67 18.11
C GLY A 98 -11.70 11.38 18.21
N LYS A 99 -11.74 10.54 17.16
CA LYS A 99 -11.13 9.21 17.09
C LYS A 99 -10.16 9.09 15.92
N ARG A 100 -9.14 8.25 16.08
CA ARG A 100 -8.32 7.81 14.96
C ARG A 100 -9.14 6.92 14.03
N VAL A 101 -8.77 6.87 12.73
CA VAL A 101 -9.45 5.99 11.77
C VAL A 101 -9.33 4.51 12.18
N ALA A 102 -8.21 4.07 12.72
CA ALA A 102 -8.06 2.71 13.24
C ALA A 102 -9.12 2.36 14.30
N GLU A 103 -9.42 3.29 15.20
CA GLU A 103 -10.44 3.10 16.24
C GLU A 103 -11.87 3.07 15.68
N LEU A 104 -12.14 3.87 14.65
CA LEU A 104 -13.41 3.83 13.92
C LEU A 104 -13.66 2.49 13.21
N LEU A 105 -12.57 1.85 12.76
CA LEU A 105 -12.60 0.51 12.14
C LEU A 105 -12.66 -0.63 13.17
N GLY A 106 -12.69 -0.31 14.45
CA GLY A 106 -12.74 -1.29 15.56
C GLY A 106 -11.37 -1.80 16.03
N GLY A 107 -10.30 -1.18 15.55
CA GLY A 107 -8.93 -1.51 15.95
C GLY A 107 -8.44 -0.77 17.19
N THR A 108 -7.21 -1.07 17.57
CA THR A 108 -6.52 -0.41 18.70
C THR A 108 -5.14 0.05 18.23
N ALA A 109 -4.83 1.32 18.47
CA ALA A 109 -3.52 1.87 18.16
C ALA A 109 -2.43 1.17 18.98
N ARG A 110 -1.41 0.67 18.31
CA ARG A 110 -0.26 -0.02 18.88
C ARG A 110 1.00 0.26 18.08
N PRO A 111 2.19 0.10 18.65
CA PRO A 111 3.41 0.11 17.85
C PRO A 111 3.36 -0.99 16.80
N LEU A 112 3.64 -0.64 15.54
CA LEU A 112 3.71 -1.56 14.42
C LEU A 112 5.18 -1.88 14.15
N ARG A 113 5.56 -3.15 14.19
CA ARG A 113 6.86 -3.63 13.77
C ARG A 113 6.95 -3.47 12.25
N ALA A 114 8.01 -2.82 11.77
CA ALA A 114 8.17 -2.54 10.35
C ALA A 114 9.27 -3.39 9.72
N TYR A 115 9.09 -3.78 8.46
CA TYR A 115 10.24 -4.19 7.66
C TYR A 115 10.74 -3.02 6.81
N ALA A 116 12.06 -2.91 6.68
CA ALA A 116 12.71 -1.94 5.81
C ALA A 116 12.57 -2.39 4.35
N SER A 117 11.75 -1.70 3.56
CA SER A 117 11.45 -2.06 2.17
C SER A 117 12.31 -1.25 1.20
N SER A 118 13.25 -1.92 0.53
CA SER A 118 14.06 -1.35 -0.55
C SER A 118 13.35 -1.45 -1.89
N MET A 119 13.39 -0.35 -2.66
CA MET A 119 12.85 -0.28 -4.02
C MET A 119 13.94 -0.41 -5.09
N LYS A 120 15.23 -0.31 -4.71
CA LYS A 120 16.34 -0.22 -5.66
C LYS A 120 16.68 -1.56 -6.30
N ARG A 121 16.81 -1.55 -7.64
CA ARG A 121 17.39 -2.64 -8.45
C ARG A 121 18.77 -2.28 -8.98
N ASP A 122 19.01 -1.01 -9.25
CA ASP A 122 20.26 -0.44 -9.78
C ASP A 122 21.40 -0.33 -8.75
N ILE A 123 21.24 -0.95 -7.58
CA ILE A 123 22.22 -0.98 -6.50
C ILE A 123 22.98 -2.32 -6.50
N THR A 124 24.32 -2.27 -6.26
CA THR A 124 25.11 -3.49 -6.19
C THR A 124 24.75 -4.34 -4.95
N PRO A 125 24.87 -5.69 -5.02
CA PRO A 125 24.66 -6.56 -3.85
C PRO A 125 25.44 -6.13 -2.59
N THR A 126 26.69 -5.67 -2.78
CA THR A 126 27.54 -5.23 -1.69
C THR A 126 27.05 -3.92 -1.06
N ASP A 127 26.62 -2.96 -1.88
CA ASP A 127 26.19 -1.65 -1.38
C ASP A 127 24.80 -1.74 -0.76
N GLU A 128 23.90 -2.57 -1.31
CA GLU A 128 22.62 -2.85 -0.68
C GLU A 128 22.82 -3.53 0.69
N ALA A 129 23.67 -4.54 0.77
CA ALA A 129 23.99 -5.19 2.05
C ALA A 129 24.52 -4.20 3.10
N LYS A 130 25.42 -3.29 2.73
CA LYS A 130 25.90 -2.22 3.62
C LYS A 130 24.79 -1.29 4.06
N ARG A 131 23.91 -0.87 3.13
CA ARG A 131 22.79 0.01 3.41
C ARG A 131 21.84 -0.61 4.43
N LEU A 132 21.46 -1.88 4.24
CA LEU A 132 20.58 -2.58 5.15
C LEU A 132 21.19 -2.81 6.54
N VAL A 133 22.49 -3.09 6.61
CA VAL A 133 23.23 -3.16 7.90
C VAL A 133 23.19 -1.82 8.63
N ALA A 134 23.45 -0.72 7.93
CA ALA A 134 23.39 0.61 8.53
C ALA A 134 21.98 0.93 9.08
N LEU A 135 20.93 0.57 8.36
CA LEU A 135 19.54 0.75 8.81
C LEU A 135 19.20 -0.11 10.04
N ARG A 136 19.67 -1.36 10.07
CA ARG A 136 19.56 -2.22 11.26
C ARG A 136 20.18 -1.55 12.49
N ASP A 137 21.42 -1.11 12.34
CA ASP A 137 22.22 -0.58 13.44
C ASP A 137 21.72 0.79 13.92
N GLN A 138 21.16 1.61 13.00
CA GLN A 138 20.66 2.94 13.31
C GLN A 138 19.23 2.95 13.84
N TRP A 139 18.34 2.14 13.26
CA TRP A 139 16.90 2.21 13.49
C TRP A 139 16.30 0.96 14.14
N GLY A 140 17.10 -0.09 14.33
CA GLY A 140 16.66 -1.33 14.98
C GLY A 140 15.74 -2.19 14.14
N PHE A 141 15.76 -2.07 12.80
CA PHE A 141 15.02 -3.00 11.94
C PHE A 141 15.53 -4.43 12.10
N ASP A 142 14.62 -5.38 12.15
CA ASP A 142 14.89 -6.81 12.25
C ASP A 142 14.24 -7.62 11.11
N ALA A 143 13.69 -6.93 10.12
CA ALA A 143 13.14 -7.48 8.90
C ALA A 143 13.44 -6.55 7.71
N PHE A 144 13.76 -7.14 6.55
CA PHE A 144 14.19 -6.40 5.36
C PHE A 144 13.59 -7.03 4.11
N LYS A 145 13.05 -6.20 3.21
CA LYS A 145 12.62 -6.59 1.86
C LYS A 145 13.51 -5.91 0.83
N PHE A 146 13.93 -6.65 -0.18
CA PHE A 146 14.73 -6.15 -1.30
C PHE A 146 14.28 -6.77 -2.62
N ARG A 147 14.67 -6.15 -3.72
CA ARG A 147 14.21 -6.52 -5.05
C ARG A 147 15.07 -7.58 -5.69
N VAL A 148 14.42 -8.55 -6.37
CA VAL A 148 15.01 -9.54 -7.27
C VAL A 148 14.31 -9.47 -8.62
N GLY A 149 14.94 -9.99 -9.68
CA GLY A 149 14.40 -9.85 -11.03
C GLY A 149 14.31 -8.41 -11.50
N SER A 150 13.78 -8.19 -12.69
CA SER A 150 13.65 -6.85 -13.29
C SER A 150 12.35 -6.68 -14.07
N GLU A 151 12.21 -7.35 -15.23
CA GLU A 151 11.09 -7.13 -16.15
C GLU A 151 9.96 -8.15 -15.93
N CYS A 152 8.73 -7.64 -15.84
CA CYS A 152 7.53 -8.43 -15.63
C CYS A 152 7.35 -9.52 -16.72
N GLY A 153 7.33 -10.79 -16.30
CA GLY A 153 7.07 -11.94 -17.16
C GLY A 153 8.22 -12.37 -18.09
N HIS A 154 9.43 -11.81 -17.92
CA HIS A 154 10.52 -12.03 -18.88
C HIS A 154 11.69 -12.87 -18.34
N ASP A 155 11.67 -13.33 -17.08
CA ASP A 155 12.77 -14.08 -16.44
C ASP A 155 14.13 -13.34 -16.45
N VAL A 156 14.11 -11.99 -16.52
CA VAL A 156 15.29 -11.13 -16.70
C VAL A 156 15.68 -10.50 -15.37
N ASP A 157 16.96 -10.49 -15.08
CA ASP A 157 17.52 -9.77 -13.93
C ASP A 157 17.98 -8.38 -14.33
N GLU A 158 18.20 -7.46 -13.39
CA GLU A 158 18.72 -6.10 -13.66
C GLU A 158 20.07 -6.13 -14.39
N TRP A 159 20.91 -7.09 -14.05
CA TRP A 159 22.04 -7.58 -14.81
C TRP A 159 22.22 -9.08 -14.54
N PRO A 160 22.85 -9.82 -15.45
CA PRO A 160 22.96 -11.28 -15.29
C PRO A 160 23.59 -11.71 -13.96
N GLY A 161 22.89 -12.54 -13.21
CA GLY A 161 23.36 -13.11 -11.95
C GLY A 161 23.17 -12.24 -10.70
N ARG A 162 22.55 -11.07 -10.83
CA ARG A 162 22.33 -10.18 -9.66
C ARG A 162 21.50 -10.86 -8.57
N THR A 163 20.44 -11.56 -8.91
CA THR A 163 19.56 -12.24 -7.95
C THR A 163 20.33 -13.30 -7.16
N GLU A 164 21.18 -14.09 -7.82
CA GLU A 164 22.02 -15.11 -7.20
C GLU A 164 23.12 -14.54 -6.31
N GLU A 165 23.55 -13.31 -6.59
CA GLU A 165 24.56 -12.60 -5.79
C GLU A 165 23.98 -11.86 -4.59
N ILE A 166 22.84 -11.14 -4.77
CA ILE A 166 22.31 -10.23 -3.75
C ILE A 166 21.75 -11.01 -2.55
N VAL A 167 21.04 -12.10 -2.77
CA VAL A 167 20.38 -12.86 -1.71
C VAL A 167 21.42 -13.39 -0.69
N PRO A 168 22.46 -14.15 -1.08
CA PRO A 168 23.45 -14.61 -0.12
C PRO A 168 24.32 -13.46 0.43
N ALA A 169 24.55 -12.36 -0.32
CA ALA A 169 25.30 -11.22 0.16
C ALA A 169 24.60 -10.54 1.35
N ILE A 170 23.28 -10.28 1.21
CA ILE A 170 22.48 -9.67 2.27
C ILE A 170 22.38 -10.61 3.48
N ARG A 171 22.12 -11.90 3.26
CA ARG A 171 22.06 -12.88 4.37
C ARG A 171 23.37 -12.95 5.16
N ARG A 172 24.52 -12.98 4.48
CA ARG A 172 25.83 -12.97 5.15
C ARG A 172 26.06 -11.70 5.96
N ALA A 173 25.67 -10.54 5.42
CA ALA A 173 25.91 -9.24 6.07
C ALA A 173 25.01 -9.01 7.29
N LEU A 174 23.74 -9.38 7.19
CA LEU A 174 22.75 -9.19 8.28
C LEU A 174 22.77 -10.33 9.31
N GLY A 175 23.29 -11.51 8.94
CA GLY A 175 23.29 -12.69 9.80
C GLY A 175 21.93 -13.37 9.89
N GLY A 176 21.80 -14.40 10.75
CA GLY A 176 20.58 -15.21 10.89
C GLY A 176 19.52 -14.63 11.83
N GLY A 177 19.79 -13.50 12.48
CA GLY A 177 18.89 -12.89 13.49
C GLY A 177 17.79 -11.99 12.92
N VAL A 178 17.69 -11.86 11.60
CA VAL A 178 16.72 -11.00 10.91
C VAL A 178 15.89 -11.80 9.91
N GLU A 179 14.64 -11.36 9.68
CA GLU A 179 13.80 -11.90 8.61
C GLU A 179 14.14 -11.21 7.28
N LEU A 180 14.29 -12.03 6.22
CA LEU A 180 14.51 -11.53 4.86
C LEU A 180 13.31 -11.86 3.99
N MET A 181 12.93 -10.89 3.19
CA MET A 181 11.84 -10.92 2.23
C MET A 181 12.36 -10.45 0.87
N VAL A 182 11.81 -11.00 -0.20
CA VAL A 182 12.14 -10.53 -1.55
C VAL A 182 10.88 -10.22 -2.33
N ASP A 183 11.01 -9.30 -3.28
CA ASP A 183 9.95 -8.94 -4.20
C ASP A 183 10.48 -9.00 -5.63
N ALA A 184 9.81 -9.81 -6.47
CA ALA A 184 10.15 -9.97 -7.87
C ALA A 184 9.31 -9.09 -8.80
N ASN A 185 8.28 -8.41 -8.30
CA ASN A 185 7.33 -7.61 -9.07
C ASN A 185 6.90 -8.29 -10.37
N SER A 186 6.38 -9.50 -10.24
CA SER A 186 5.82 -10.26 -11.37
C SER A 186 6.83 -10.69 -12.43
N CYS A 187 8.12 -10.84 -12.08
CA CYS A 187 9.19 -11.04 -13.07
C CYS A 187 9.19 -12.42 -13.73
N TYR A 188 8.94 -13.49 -12.97
CA TYR A 188 9.34 -14.83 -13.37
C TYR A 188 8.22 -15.68 -13.98
N SER A 189 8.62 -16.62 -14.88
CA SER A 189 7.82 -17.80 -15.18
C SER A 189 7.78 -18.74 -13.97
N PRO A 190 6.79 -19.64 -13.83
CA PRO A 190 6.71 -20.57 -12.70
C PRO A 190 7.99 -21.40 -12.50
N LYS A 191 8.56 -21.88 -13.60
CA LYS A 191 9.81 -22.66 -13.55
C LYS A 191 10.95 -21.85 -12.93
N ARG A 192 11.17 -20.63 -13.42
CA ARG A 192 12.23 -19.74 -12.91
C ARG A 192 11.95 -19.30 -11.48
N ALA A 193 10.72 -18.98 -11.15
CA ALA A 193 10.30 -18.63 -9.80
C ALA A 193 10.58 -19.75 -8.79
N ILE A 194 10.32 -21.01 -9.14
CA ILE A 194 10.61 -22.17 -8.29
C ILE A 194 12.14 -22.35 -8.11
N GLU A 195 12.94 -22.17 -9.17
CA GLU A 195 14.41 -22.22 -9.08
C GLU A 195 14.94 -21.14 -8.13
N VAL A 196 14.48 -19.89 -8.30
CA VAL A 196 14.83 -18.77 -7.41
C VAL A 196 14.31 -19.04 -5.99
N GLY A 197 13.07 -19.48 -5.83
CA GLY A 197 12.46 -19.76 -4.53
C GLY A 197 13.23 -20.80 -3.70
N ARG A 198 13.76 -21.84 -4.34
CA ARG A 198 14.63 -22.82 -3.65
C ARG A 198 15.91 -22.17 -3.14
N MET A 199 16.55 -21.34 -3.95
CA MET A 199 17.73 -20.57 -3.52
C MET A 199 17.38 -19.59 -2.37
N LEU A 200 16.17 -19.01 -2.39
CA LEU A 200 15.67 -18.18 -1.29
C LEU A 200 15.54 -18.99 0.01
N GLN A 201 14.98 -20.20 -0.05
CA GLN A 201 14.88 -21.12 1.10
C GLN A 201 16.26 -21.50 1.66
N ASP A 202 17.24 -21.80 0.80
CA ASP A 202 18.62 -22.09 1.18
C ASP A 202 19.30 -20.92 1.92
N ASN A 203 18.80 -19.69 1.70
CA ASN A 203 19.26 -18.48 2.37
C ASN A 203 18.32 -18.01 3.49
N ALA A 204 17.39 -18.87 3.93
CA ALA A 204 16.42 -18.58 4.99
C ALA A 204 15.58 -17.30 4.73
N VAL A 205 15.27 -17.00 3.48
CA VAL A 205 14.27 -15.98 3.11
C VAL A 205 12.89 -16.54 3.41
N CYS A 206 12.05 -15.78 4.06
CA CYS A 206 10.76 -16.26 4.54
C CYS A 206 9.56 -15.81 3.68
N HIS A 207 9.77 -14.91 2.72
CA HIS A 207 8.68 -14.27 1.98
C HIS A 207 9.12 -13.98 0.53
N PHE A 208 8.33 -14.41 -0.43
CA PHE A 208 8.54 -14.21 -1.86
C PHE A 208 7.32 -13.52 -2.48
N GLU A 209 7.44 -12.22 -2.71
CA GLU A 209 6.37 -11.37 -3.21
C GLU A 209 6.33 -11.37 -4.74
N GLU A 210 5.13 -11.48 -5.30
CA GLU A 210 4.83 -11.45 -6.73
C GLU A 210 5.84 -12.21 -7.61
N PRO A 211 6.01 -13.54 -7.40
CA PRO A 211 6.99 -14.30 -8.20
C PRO A 211 6.66 -14.34 -9.69
N CYS A 212 5.38 -14.43 -10.05
CA CYS A 212 4.87 -14.51 -11.42
C CYS A 212 4.02 -13.26 -11.75
N PRO A 213 3.71 -12.99 -13.04
CA PRO A 213 2.80 -11.94 -13.42
C PRO A 213 1.52 -11.97 -12.59
N TYR A 214 1.18 -10.87 -11.91
CA TYR A 214 0.15 -10.83 -10.85
C TYR A 214 -1.24 -11.29 -11.34
N TRP A 215 -1.52 -11.18 -12.64
CA TRP A 215 -2.76 -11.65 -13.27
C TRP A 215 -2.79 -13.16 -13.55
N GLU A 216 -1.63 -13.86 -13.46
CA GLU A 216 -1.48 -15.29 -13.69
C GLU A 216 -1.56 -16.04 -12.35
N LEU A 217 -2.76 -16.06 -11.73
CA LEU A 217 -2.96 -16.61 -10.39
C LEU A 217 -2.63 -18.12 -10.31
N GLU A 218 -2.90 -18.88 -11.37
CA GLU A 218 -2.57 -20.30 -11.47
C GLU A 218 -1.05 -20.52 -11.43
N GLN A 219 -0.28 -19.65 -12.06
CA GLN A 219 1.19 -19.70 -12.04
C GLN A 219 1.73 -19.37 -10.64
N THR A 220 1.18 -18.34 -10.01
CA THR A 220 1.55 -17.98 -8.63
C THR A 220 1.24 -19.13 -7.66
N ARG A 221 0.08 -19.77 -7.82
CA ARG A 221 -0.30 -20.98 -7.07
C ARG A 221 0.68 -22.15 -7.29
N GLU A 222 1.10 -22.40 -8.52
CA GLU A 222 2.10 -23.46 -8.84
C GLU A 222 3.40 -23.20 -8.06
N VAL A 223 3.88 -21.96 -8.02
CA VAL A 223 5.08 -21.57 -7.25
C VAL A 223 4.86 -21.79 -5.76
N ARG A 224 3.73 -21.33 -5.23
CA ARG A 224 3.36 -21.50 -3.83
C ARG A 224 3.31 -22.97 -3.40
N GLU A 225 2.73 -23.84 -4.23
CA GLU A 225 2.64 -25.29 -3.93
C GLU A 225 4.01 -26.01 -3.98
N ALA A 226 5.01 -25.42 -4.64
CA ALA A 226 6.34 -26.01 -4.84
C ALA A 226 7.39 -25.55 -3.79
N LEU A 227 7.04 -24.57 -2.93
CA LEU A 227 7.97 -23.94 -1.99
C LEU A 227 7.45 -24.03 -0.54
N ASP A 228 8.37 -24.01 0.42
CA ASP A 228 8.07 -24.00 1.86
C ASP A 228 8.13 -22.59 2.50
N LEU A 229 8.43 -21.53 1.69
CA LEU A 229 8.37 -20.12 2.14
C LEU A 229 7.03 -19.49 1.75
N ASP A 230 6.63 -18.41 2.42
CA ASP A 230 5.37 -17.71 2.12
C ASP A 230 5.46 -17.04 0.74
N VAL A 231 4.59 -17.43 -0.20
CA VAL A 231 4.35 -16.70 -1.46
C VAL A 231 3.26 -15.66 -1.22
N THR A 232 3.50 -14.41 -1.63
CA THR A 232 2.63 -13.28 -1.29
C THR A 232 2.32 -12.44 -2.52
N GLY A 233 1.25 -11.64 -2.47
CA GLY A 233 0.89 -10.78 -3.58
C GLY A 233 -0.49 -10.15 -3.46
N GLY A 234 -0.90 -9.49 -4.54
CA GLY A 234 -2.18 -8.84 -4.68
C GLY A 234 -2.13 -7.32 -4.60
N GLU A 235 -0.94 -6.70 -4.48
CA GLU A 235 -0.85 -5.25 -4.42
C GLU A 235 -1.50 -4.56 -5.63
N GLN A 236 -1.39 -5.16 -6.82
CA GLN A 236 -1.96 -4.61 -8.06
C GLN A 236 -3.47 -4.85 -8.21
N ASP A 237 -4.04 -5.77 -7.43
CA ASP A 237 -5.45 -6.15 -7.58
C ASP A 237 -6.38 -5.11 -6.99
N CYS A 238 -7.18 -4.51 -7.88
CA CYS A 238 -8.16 -3.47 -7.52
C CYS A 238 -9.62 -3.98 -7.51
N TYR A 239 -9.87 -5.20 -7.97
CA TYR A 239 -11.20 -5.72 -8.19
C TYR A 239 -11.59 -6.82 -7.20
N LEU A 240 -12.59 -6.59 -6.34
CA LEU A 240 -12.97 -7.53 -5.27
C LEU A 240 -13.28 -8.95 -5.73
N PRO A 241 -13.92 -9.22 -6.89
CA PRO A 241 -14.05 -10.57 -7.41
C PRO A 241 -12.72 -11.29 -7.68
N MET A 242 -11.66 -10.57 -8.11
CA MET A 242 -10.33 -11.16 -8.26
C MET A 242 -9.75 -11.56 -6.90
N TRP A 243 -9.88 -10.70 -5.89
CA TRP A 243 -9.51 -11.04 -4.50
C TRP A 243 -10.20 -12.29 -4.00
N LYS A 244 -11.52 -12.39 -4.26
CA LYS A 244 -12.28 -13.59 -3.90
C LYS A 244 -11.74 -14.83 -4.61
N HIS A 245 -11.35 -14.72 -5.87
CA HIS A 245 -10.80 -15.81 -6.66
C HIS A 245 -9.41 -16.21 -6.17
N MET A 246 -8.49 -15.25 -6.00
CA MET A 246 -7.15 -15.44 -5.45
C MET A 246 -7.17 -16.18 -4.12
N ILE A 247 -8.03 -15.73 -3.19
CA ILE A 247 -8.19 -16.33 -1.86
C ILE A 247 -8.78 -17.75 -1.96
N ALA A 248 -9.83 -17.93 -2.77
CA ALA A 248 -10.52 -19.24 -2.90
C ALA A 248 -9.62 -20.33 -3.49
N MET A 249 -8.71 -19.99 -4.40
CA MET A 249 -7.76 -20.93 -4.99
C MET A 249 -6.46 -21.05 -4.20
N HIS A 250 -6.29 -20.32 -3.10
CA HIS A 250 -5.05 -20.25 -2.33
C HIS A 250 -3.84 -19.96 -3.21
N ALA A 251 -3.93 -18.92 -4.05
CA ALA A 251 -2.83 -18.52 -4.92
C ALA A 251 -1.64 -17.95 -4.13
N VAL A 252 -1.91 -17.39 -2.94
CA VAL A 252 -0.91 -16.80 -2.04
C VAL A 252 -1.10 -17.29 -0.60
N ASP A 253 -0.06 -17.17 0.23
CA ASP A 253 -0.09 -17.44 1.67
C ASP A 253 -0.43 -16.19 2.48
N ILE A 254 -0.07 -14.99 1.98
CA ILE A 254 -0.34 -13.70 2.61
C ILE A 254 -0.94 -12.76 1.56
N VAL A 255 -2.07 -12.12 1.87
CA VAL A 255 -2.67 -11.12 0.99
C VAL A 255 -2.10 -9.72 1.28
N GLN A 256 -1.81 -8.95 0.22
CA GLN A 256 -1.15 -7.64 0.31
C GLN A 256 -1.94 -6.52 -0.40
N PRO A 257 -3.19 -6.22 0.03
CA PRO A 257 -3.94 -5.15 -0.61
C PRO A 257 -3.26 -3.80 -0.41
N ASP A 258 -3.12 -3.02 -1.48
CA ASP A 258 -2.80 -1.60 -1.38
C ASP A 258 -4.09 -0.80 -1.21
N VAL A 259 -4.17 0.02 -0.15
CA VAL A 259 -5.36 0.81 0.19
C VAL A 259 -5.75 1.73 -0.97
N CYS A 260 -4.76 2.34 -1.63
CA CYS A 260 -5.02 3.25 -2.74
C CYS A 260 -5.46 2.51 -4.02
N TYR A 261 -4.93 1.30 -4.26
CA TYR A 261 -5.22 0.58 -5.50
C TYR A 261 -6.57 -0.14 -5.44
N VAL A 262 -6.92 -0.71 -4.29
CA VAL A 262 -8.19 -1.43 -4.11
C VAL A 262 -9.40 -0.50 -3.97
N GLY A 263 -9.18 0.79 -3.71
CA GLY A 263 -10.24 1.80 -3.66
C GLY A 263 -10.66 2.26 -2.26
N GLY A 264 -9.73 2.27 -1.30
CA GLY A 264 -9.90 2.85 0.03
C GLY A 264 -10.02 1.84 1.17
N MET A 265 -10.20 2.36 2.38
CA MET A 265 -10.26 1.59 3.63
C MET A 265 -11.41 0.61 3.67
N ALA A 266 -12.60 1.04 3.23
CA ALA A 266 -13.80 0.20 3.21
C ALA A 266 -13.56 -1.09 2.40
N ARG A 267 -12.98 -0.98 1.22
CA ARG A 267 -12.70 -2.12 0.34
C ARG A 267 -11.54 -2.96 0.83
N SER A 268 -10.47 -2.34 1.37
CA SER A 268 -9.35 -3.04 2.00
C SER A 268 -9.79 -3.89 3.19
N MET A 269 -10.69 -3.40 4.03
CA MET A 269 -11.29 -4.16 5.12
C MET A 269 -12.12 -5.36 4.62
N ARG A 270 -12.77 -5.26 3.46
CA ARG A 270 -13.48 -6.40 2.84
C ARG A 270 -12.49 -7.48 2.38
N VAL A 271 -11.37 -7.08 1.77
CA VAL A 271 -10.30 -8.04 1.40
C VAL A 271 -9.75 -8.73 2.65
N ALA A 272 -9.40 -7.98 3.69
CA ALA A 272 -8.88 -8.54 4.93
C ALA A 272 -9.88 -9.52 5.60
N LYS A 273 -11.17 -9.20 5.60
CA LYS A 273 -12.21 -10.10 6.13
C LYS A 273 -12.37 -11.38 5.30
N MET A 274 -12.29 -11.30 3.97
CA MET A 274 -12.29 -12.49 3.10
C MET A 274 -11.08 -13.37 3.37
N ALA A 275 -9.89 -12.76 3.47
CA ALA A 275 -8.66 -13.47 3.80
C ALA A 275 -8.73 -14.12 5.20
N HIS A 276 -9.22 -13.39 6.20
CA HIS A 276 -9.42 -13.93 7.55
C HIS A 276 -10.34 -15.16 7.57
N ALA A 277 -11.44 -15.11 6.83
CA ALA A 277 -12.37 -16.24 6.73
C ALA A 277 -11.72 -17.48 6.07
N ALA A 278 -10.68 -17.29 5.27
CA ALA A 278 -9.88 -18.36 4.65
C ALA A 278 -8.61 -18.72 5.46
N GLY A 279 -8.38 -18.09 6.62
CA GLY A 279 -7.21 -18.34 7.46
C GLY A 279 -5.92 -17.68 6.98
N LEU A 280 -6.00 -16.74 6.00
CA LEU A 280 -4.83 -16.07 5.45
C LEU A 280 -4.52 -14.77 6.20
N PRO A 281 -3.24 -14.48 6.52
CA PRO A 281 -2.81 -13.18 7.04
C PRO A 281 -2.96 -12.06 5.98
N CYS A 282 -3.08 -10.82 6.47
CA CYS A 282 -3.13 -9.61 5.65
C CYS A 282 -1.98 -8.67 6.04
N THR A 283 -1.04 -8.46 5.12
CA THR A 283 0.06 -7.50 5.22
C THR A 283 -0.10 -6.47 4.11
N PRO A 284 -0.83 -5.36 4.32
CA PRO A 284 -1.09 -4.40 3.26
C PRO A 284 0.18 -3.81 2.67
N HIS A 285 0.20 -3.63 1.34
CA HIS A 285 1.29 -3.01 0.59
C HIS A 285 1.40 -1.51 0.85
N SER A 286 2.62 -0.97 0.85
CA SER A 286 2.89 0.45 1.06
C SER A 286 4.27 0.89 0.58
N ALA A 287 4.39 1.22 -0.69
CA ALA A 287 5.69 1.47 -1.34
C ALA A 287 6.33 2.84 -1.08
N ASN A 288 5.64 3.80 -0.45
CA ASN A 288 6.14 5.16 -0.31
C ASN A 288 5.58 5.88 0.91
N LEU A 289 6.29 6.92 1.39
CA LEU A 289 5.97 7.69 2.60
C LEU A 289 5.01 8.86 2.33
N SER A 290 4.01 8.68 1.43
CA SER A 290 2.84 9.56 1.34
C SER A 290 1.74 9.07 2.31
N MET A 291 0.49 9.55 2.19
CA MET A 291 -0.60 9.05 3.04
C MET A 291 -0.87 7.55 2.88
N VAL A 292 -0.38 6.87 1.83
CA VAL A 292 -0.59 5.43 1.64
C VAL A 292 -0.03 4.61 2.81
N THR A 293 1.18 4.93 3.28
CA THR A 293 1.75 4.28 4.48
C THR A 293 0.92 4.57 5.73
N LEU A 294 0.43 5.80 5.87
CA LEU A 294 -0.44 6.16 6.99
C LEU A 294 -1.77 5.38 6.97
N PHE A 295 -2.40 5.26 5.80
CA PHE A 295 -3.59 4.42 5.63
C PHE A 295 -3.32 2.97 6.02
N THR A 296 -2.19 2.43 5.55
CA THR A 296 -1.73 1.07 5.85
C THR A 296 -1.49 0.85 7.35
N MET A 297 -0.90 1.84 8.04
CA MET A 297 -0.72 1.80 9.50
C MET A 297 -2.06 1.69 10.23
N HIS A 298 -3.06 2.51 9.86
CA HIS A 298 -4.39 2.47 10.44
C HIS A 298 -5.11 1.15 10.13
N LEU A 299 -5.01 0.67 8.89
CA LEU A 299 -5.61 -0.59 8.46
C LEU A 299 -5.02 -1.78 9.24
N LEU A 300 -3.69 -1.86 9.37
CA LEU A 300 -3.00 -2.95 10.07
C LEU A 300 -3.34 -2.99 11.57
N CYS A 301 -3.70 -1.85 12.17
CA CYS A 301 -4.21 -1.79 13.54
C CYS A 301 -5.64 -2.33 13.69
N ALA A 302 -6.40 -2.45 12.58
CA ALA A 302 -7.84 -2.74 12.60
C ALA A 302 -8.22 -4.08 11.95
N VAL A 303 -7.40 -4.64 11.06
CA VAL A 303 -7.72 -5.93 10.42
C VAL A 303 -7.74 -7.08 11.42
N PRO A 304 -8.63 -8.09 11.24
CA PRO A 304 -8.77 -9.21 12.17
C PRO A 304 -7.60 -10.22 12.10
N ASN A 305 -6.83 -10.18 11.02
CA ASN A 305 -5.76 -11.12 10.66
C ASN A 305 -4.47 -10.40 10.26
N PRO A 306 -3.93 -9.47 11.08
CA PRO A 306 -2.75 -8.72 10.69
C PRO A 306 -1.54 -9.63 10.48
N GLY A 307 -0.78 -9.37 9.43
CA GLY A 307 0.56 -9.94 9.28
C GLY A 307 1.53 -9.41 10.33
N LYS A 308 2.76 -9.92 10.32
CA LYS A 308 3.77 -9.60 11.35
C LYS A 308 4.27 -8.16 11.27
N TYR A 309 4.29 -7.56 10.09
CA TYR A 309 5.01 -6.33 9.81
C TYR A 309 4.16 -5.31 9.06
N LEU A 310 4.52 -4.05 9.24
CA LEU A 310 4.18 -2.94 8.36
C LEU A 310 5.26 -2.82 7.28
N GLU A 311 4.88 -2.66 6.03
CA GLU A 311 5.80 -2.24 4.99
C GLU A 311 6.20 -0.77 5.19
N LEU A 312 7.50 -0.50 5.25
CA LEU A 312 8.02 0.86 5.36
C LEU A 312 9.11 1.09 4.32
N SER A 313 8.85 1.94 3.34
CA SER A 313 9.85 2.34 2.35
C SER A 313 11.02 3.03 3.04
N ILE A 314 12.24 2.64 2.64
CA ILE A 314 13.49 3.23 3.13
C ILE A 314 14.12 4.19 2.12
N GLU A 315 13.38 4.52 1.06
CA GLU A 315 13.89 5.39 0.01
C GLU A 315 13.80 6.86 0.41
N GLY A 316 14.91 7.55 0.21
CA GLY A 316 15.04 8.98 0.47
C GLY A 316 14.76 9.84 -0.77
N PRO A 317 15.10 11.15 -0.68
CA PRO A 317 14.88 12.12 -1.75
C PRO A 317 15.63 11.82 -3.05
N ASP A 318 16.71 11.03 -2.98
CA ASP A 318 17.47 10.58 -4.14
C ASP A 318 16.64 9.64 -5.06
N TYR A 319 15.68 8.94 -4.48
CA TYR A 319 14.80 8.02 -5.19
C TYR A 319 13.37 8.58 -5.33
N TYR A 320 12.83 9.16 -4.27
CA TYR A 320 11.48 9.74 -4.21
C TYR A 320 11.52 11.25 -3.85
N PRO A 321 12.05 12.13 -4.72
CA PRO A 321 12.14 13.57 -4.41
C PRO A 321 10.76 14.22 -4.19
N TRP A 322 9.71 13.65 -4.74
CA TRP A 322 8.35 14.13 -4.62
C TRP A 322 7.70 13.89 -3.24
N GLN A 323 8.32 13.07 -2.38
CA GLN A 323 7.83 12.83 -1.01
C GLN A 323 8.19 13.95 -0.04
N GLU A 324 9.13 14.82 -0.39
CA GLU A 324 9.56 15.89 0.49
C GLU A 324 8.49 16.96 0.67
N GLY A 325 8.28 17.38 1.91
CA GLY A 325 7.39 18.48 2.26
C GLY A 325 5.90 18.20 2.04
N LEU A 326 5.47 16.95 2.00
CA LEU A 326 4.05 16.58 1.92
C LEU A 326 3.27 16.96 3.18
N PHE A 327 3.90 16.85 4.33
CA PHE A 327 3.32 17.10 5.65
C PHE A 327 4.05 18.22 6.37
N VAL A 328 3.38 18.88 7.33
CA VAL A 328 4.01 19.85 8.23
C VAL A 328 5.06 19.14 9.09
N GLU A 329 4.71 17.96 9.63
CA GLU A 329 5.63 17.07 10.33
C GLU A 329 5.46 15.65 9.79
N SER A 330 6.58 14.95 9.58
CA SER A 330 6.54 13.56 9.10
C SER A 330 5.94 12.64 10.16
N PRO A 331 4.91 11.84 9.82
CA PRO A 331 4.32 10.87 10.75
C PRO A 331 5.16 9.58 10.88
N TYR A 332 6.25 9.44 10.15
CA TYR A 332 7.01 8.20 9.98
C TYR A 332 8.31 8.22 10.79
N GLN A 333 8.17 8.11 12.11
CA GLN A 333 9.32 8.00 13.01
C GLN A 333 9.53 6.54 13.40
N VAL A 334 10.73 6.03 13.09
CA VAL A 334 11.14 4.66 13.45
C VAL A 334 11.88 4.69 14.78
N VAL A 335 11.42 3.87 15.72
CA VAL A 335 12.09 3.66 17.02
C VAL A 335 12.13 2.16 17.28
N ASP A 336 13.32 1.60 17.42
CA ASP A 336 13.53 0.15 17.62
C ASP A 336 12.77 -0.71 16.61
N GLY A 337 12.87 -0.37 15.32
CA GLY A 337 12.20 -1.08 14.22
C GLY A 337 10.68 -0.96 14.19
N LYS A 338 10.11 -0.01 14.93
CA LYS A 338 8.66 0.18 15.04
C LYS A 338 8.23 1.59 14.68
N VAL A 339 7.03 1.70 14.15
CA VAL A 339 6.34 2.96 13.86
C VAL A 339 5.04 3.02 14.67
N ARG A 340 4.63 4.23 15.06
CA ARG A 340 3.37 4.46 15.80
C ARG A 340 2.44 5.35 15.00
N LEU A 341 1.13 5.10 15.15
CA LEU A 341 0.12 6.04 14.65
C LEU A 341 0.25 7.40 15.33
N PRO A 342 0.01 8.50 14.59
CA PRO A 342 -0.16 9.82 15.20
C PRO A 342 -1.27 9.81 16.27
N ASP A 343 -1.17 10.71 17.25
CA ASP A 343 -2.12 10.75 18.36
C ASP A 343 -3.40 11.54 18.06
N ALA A 344 -3.40 12.41 17.05
CA ALA A 344 -4.55 13.24 16.70
C ALA A 344 -5.66 12.46 15.98
N PRO A 345 -6.93 12.93 16.03
CA PRO A 345 -8.07 12.32 15.36
C PRO A 345 -7.94 12.29 13.83
N GLY A 346 -8.71 11.43 13.19
CA GLY A 346 -8.64 11.18 11.75
C GLY A 346 -7.36 10.43 11.40
N TRP A 347 -6.62 10.92 10.40
CA TRP A 347 -5.29 10.41 10.06
C TRP A 347 -4.20 10.94 11.00
N GLY A 348 -4.49 12.01 11.76
CA GLY A 348 -3.56 12.58 12.72
C GLY A 348 -2.42 13.39 12.11
N VAL A 349 -2.54 13.82 10.85
CA VAL A 349 -1.52 14.60 10.14
C VAL A 349 -2.08 15.90 9.59
N GLU A 350 -1.18 16.82 9.32
CA GLU A 350 -1.45 18.08 8.61
C GLU A 350 -0.66 18.12 7.31
N ILE A 351 -1.38 18.29 6.18
CA ILE A 351 -0.77 18.45 4.87
C ILE A 351 -0.12 19.82 4.79
N SER A 352 1.09 19.88 4.23
CA SER A 352 1.86 21.12 4.12
C SER A 352 1.12 22.20 3.30
N PRO A 353 0.81 23.36 3.86
CA PRO A 353 0.22 24.47 3.10
C PRO A 353 1.07 24.90 1.92
N ALA A 354 2.39 24.91 2.07
CA ALA A 354 3.33 25.26 1.00
C ALA A 354 3.31 24.23 -0.15
N TRP A 355 2.99 22.97 0.12
CA TRP A 355 2.80 21.98 -0.93
C TRP A 355 1.47 22.22 -1.65
N LEU A 356 0.38 22.48 -0.91
CA LEU A 356 -0.95 22.73 -1.48
C LEU A 356 -0.98 23.97 -2.40
N GLU A 357 -0.25 25.03 -2.06
CA GLU A 357 -0.15 26.25 -2.87
C GLU A 357 0.47 26.02 -4.24
N ARG A 358 1.35 25.02 -4.39
CA ARG A 358 2.03 24.68 -5.65
C ARG A 358 1.29 23.66 -6.49
N ALA A 359 0.34 22.96 -5.88
CA ALA A 359 -0.41 21.90 -6.54
C ALA A 359 -1.49 22.45 -7.48
N ARG A 360 -1.81 21.70 -8.53
CA ARG A 360 -2.96 22.01 -9.38
C ARG A 360 -4.23 21.79 -8.57
N HIS A 361 -5.00 22.84 -8.35
CA HIS A 361 -6.27 22.80 -7.64
C HIS A 361 -7.45 22.63 -8.59
N GLN A 362 -8.36 21.72 -8.25
CA GLN A 362 -9.60 21.48 -9.00
C GLN A 362 -10.75 21.25 -8.02
N VAL A 363 -11.97 21.66 -8.42
CA VAL A 363 -13.16 21.64 -7.57
C VAL A 363 -14.33 21.00 -8.30
N SER A 364 -15.06 20.14 -7.59
CA SER A 364 -16.44 19.72 -7.91
C SER A 364 -17.34 20.11 -6.74
N GLU A 365 -18.38 20.84 -7.02
CA GLU A 365 -19.30 21.41 -6.01
C GLU A 365 -20.74 21.17 -6.43
N ARG A 366 -21.61 20.97 -5.45
CA ARG A 366 -23.04 20.92 -5.69
C ARG A 366 -23.56 22.32 -5.96
N PRO A 367 -24.34 22.52 -7.05
CA PRO A 367 -25.00 23.78 -7.33
C PRO A 367 -25.90 24.28 -6.21
#